data_7b2416e6a6952fc930ee3f170c81e70c
#
_entry.id   7b2416e6a6952fc930ee3f170c81e70c
#
_cell.length_a   1.000
_cell.length_b   1.000
_cell.length_c   1.000
_cell.angle_alpha   90.00
_cell.angle_beta   90.00
_cell.angle_gamma   90.00
#
_symmetry.space_group_name_H-M   'P 1'
#
loop_
_entity.id
_entity.type
_entity.pdbx_description
1 polymer ?
#
loop_
_entity_poly.entity_id
_entity_poly.type
_entity_poly.pdbx_seq_one_letter_code
_entity_poly.pdbx_strand_id
1 'polypeptide(L)'
;MHKGNHAHVHIRNHGHVTVRIATEEEIKKGVRYIDNDDEHGHSHEHAHEHHHNPEHTKKILNRFSRAIGHMEHVKKMVENEVDCSEVLIQLAAVKSAVNNIGRELLKEHVTHCIIESADNGDEQAIDMLNTALDQFMK
;
A
#
# COMPACT_ATOMS: atom_id res chain seq x y z
N MET A 1 15.17 -19.61 -20.49
CA MET A 1 13.78 -19.35 -20.05
C MET A 1 13.77 -17.99 -19.33
N HIS A 2 13.35 -16.95 -20.02
CA HIS A 2 13.19 -15.63 -19.40
C HIS A 2 11.89 -15.64 -18.58
N LYS A 3 12.01 -15.66 -17.26
CA LYS A 3 10.89 -15.30 -16.37
C LYS A 3 10.69 -13.80 -16.46
N GLY A 4 9.80 -13.38 -17.37
CA GLY A 4 9.41 -11.99 -17.48
C GLY A 4 8.74 -11.53 -16.19
N ASN A 5 9.31 -10.52 -15.56
CA ASN A 5 8.70 -9.82 -14.44
C ASN A 5 7.55 -8.99 -15.02
N HIS A 6 6.33 -9.51 -14.98
CA HIS A 6 5.15 -8.81 -15.50
C HIS A 6 4.55 -7.92 -14.40
N ALA A 7 4.58 -6.62 -14.64
CA ALA A 7 3.80 -5.68 -13.83
C ALA A 7 2.32 -5.76 -14.24
N HIS A 8 1.42 -5.67 -13.27
CA HIS A 8 -0.01 -5.72 -13.47
C HIS A 8 -0.64 -4.36 -13.22
N VAL A 9 -1.62 -3.98 -14.05
CA VAL A 9 -2.46 -2.80 -13.85
C VAL A 9 -3.79 -3.25 -13.30
N HIS A 10 -4.23 -2.60 -12.24
CA HIS A 10 -5.56 -2.79 -11.67
C HIS A 10 -6.46 -1.67 -12.16
N ILE A 11 -7.49 -2.02 -12.92
CA ILE A 11 -8.49 -1.07 -13.43
C ILE A 11 -9.76 -1.27 -12.60
N ARG A 12 -10.21 -0.22 -11.93
CA ARG A 12 -11.49 -0.22 -11.21
C ARG A 12 -12.56 0.40 -12.09
N ASN A 13 -13.66 -0.31 -12.31
CA ASN A 13 -14.81 0.18 -13.05
C ASN A 13 -16.08 -0.23 -12.30
N HIS A 14 -16.90 0.71 -11.83
CA HIS A 14 -18.17 0.48 -11.10
C HIS A 14 -18.09 -0.61 -10.01
N GLY A 15 -17.04 -0.61 -9.20
CA GLY A 15 -16.85 -1.60 -8.13
C GLY A 15 -16.23 -2.92 -8.56
N HIS A 16 -16.02 -3.17 -9.86
CA HIS A 16 -15.26 -4.31 -10.35
C HIS A 16 -13.81 -3.94 -10.59
N VAL A 17 -12.90 -4.78 -10.12
CA VAL A 17 -11.46 -4.63 -10.37
C VAL A 17 -11.05 -5.63 -11.43
N THR A 18 -10.60 -5.12 -12.57
CA THR A 18 -9.99 -5.93 -13.64
C THR A 18 -8.48 -5.80 -13.55
N VAL A 19 -7.78 -6.91 -13.65
CA VAL A 19 -6.32 -6.96 -13.62
C VAL A 19 -5.83 -7.34 -15.00
N ARG A 20 -4.95 -6.52 -15.59
CA ARG A 20 -4.28 -6.83 -16.86
C ARG A 20 -2.77 -6.63 -16.75
N ILE A 21 -2.03 -7.19 -17.68
CA ILE A 21 -0.59 -6.97 -17.77
C ILE A 21 -0.35 -5.51 -18.22
N ALA A 22 0.53 -4.79 -17.51
CA ALA A 22 0.91 -3.42 -17.83
C ALA A 22 1.71 -3.36 -19.13
N THR A 23 1.52 -2.30 -19.91
CA THR A 23 2.35 -2.00 -21.07
C THR A 23 3.71 -1.43 -20.63
N GLU A 24 4.71 -1.46 -21.53
CA GLU A 24 6.05 -0.92 -21.23
C GLU A 24 6.03 0.59 -20.90
N GLU A 25 5.12 1.34 -21.53
CA GLU A 25 4.94 2.77 -21.24
C GLU A 25 4.34 3.03 -19.86
N GLU A 26 3.40 2.20 -19.46
CA GLU A 26 2.78 2.26 -18.14
C GLU A 26 3.80 1.90 -17.05
N ILE A 27 4.65 0.92 -17.30
CA ILE A 27 5.74 0.54 -16.38
C ILE A 27 6.73 1.71 -16.20
N LYS A 28 7.07 2.41 -17.26
CA LYS A 28 7.97 3.57 -17.21
C LYS A 28 7.37 4.77 -16.47
N LYS A 29 6.05 4.95 -16.52
CA LYS A 29 5.33 6.05 -15.84
C LYS A 29 4.98 5.74 -14.39
N GLY A 30 5.32 4.54 -13.88
CA GLY A 30 5.01 4.12 -12.53
C GLY A 30 3.51 3.92 -12.34
N VAL A 31 2.98 2.84 -12.90
CA VAL A 31 1.54 2.56 -12.93
C VAL A 31 0.97 2.48 -11.54
N ARG A 32 -0.04 3.27 -11.32
CA ARG A 32 -0.94 3.25 -10.18
C ARG A 32 -2.35 3.03 -10.70
N TYR A 33 -3.31 2.92 -9.84
CA TYR A 33 -4.70 2.65 -10.22
C TYR A 33 -5.19 3.63 -11.29
N ILE A 34 -5.83 3.09 -12.34
CA ILE A 34 -6.55 3.89 -13.33
C ILE A 34 -8.04 3.75 -12.97
N ASP A 35 -8.64 4.81 -12.45
CA ASP A 35 -10.07 4.90 -12.27
C ASP A 35 -10.67 5.43 -13.57
N ASN A 36 -11.51 4.63 -14.24
CA ASN A 36 -12.24 5.01 -15.46
C ASN A 36 -13.62 5.62 -15.17
N ASP A 37 -13.81 6.25 -14.02
CA ASP A 37 -15.05 6.94 -13.67
C ASP A 37 -15.01 8.45 -14.01
N ASP A 38 -14.35 8.83 -15.12
CA ASP A 38 -14.35 10.21 -15.60
C ASP A 38 -15.53 10.50 -16.51
N GLU A 39 -16.69 10.75 -15.93
CA GLU A 39 -17.68 11.69 -16.49
C GLU A 39 -18.47 12.40 -15.38
N HIS A 40 -17.81 13.18 -14.54
CA HIS A 40 -18.35 14.42 -13.94
C HIS A 40 -17.19 15.19 -13.32
N GLY A 41 -16.84 16.28 -14.01
CA GLY A 41 -15.79 17.19 -13.56
C GLY A 41 -16.11 17.82 -12.21
N HIS A 42 -15.38 17.39 -11.22
CA HIS A 42 -15.05 18.20 -10.07
C HIS A 42 -13.54 18.10 -9.87
N SER A 43 -12.85 19.06 -10.46
CA SER A 43 -11.45 19.34 -10.16
C SER A 43 -11.32 19.75 -8.70
N HIS A 44 -11.06 18.79 -7.84
CA HIS A 44 -10.48 19.04 -6.54
C HIS A 44 -8.99 18.70 -6.64
N GLU A 45 -8.23 19.63 -7.21
CA GLU A 45 -6.78 19.72 -7.02
C GLU A 45 -6.50 20.09 -5.55
N HIS A 46 -6.60 19.11 -4.67
CA HIS A 46 -5.89 19.14 -3.40
C HIS A 46 -4.83 18.06 -3.45
N ALA A 47 -3.82 18.28 -4.31
CA ALA A 47 -2.56 17.60 -4.16
C ALA A 47 -1.95 18.13 -2.84
N HIS A 48 -2.31 17.49 -1.73
CA HIS A 48 -1.52 17.62 -0.51
C HIS A 48 -0.13 17.08 -0.80
N GLU A 49 0.81 17.98 -1.03
CA GLU A 49 2.21 17.65 -1.24
C GLU A 49 2.77 17.17 0.10
N HIS A 50 2.59 15.87 0.36
CA HIS A 50 3.11 15.24 1.57
C HIS A 50 4.63 15.17 1.46
N HIS A 51 5.32 16.10 2.09
CA HIS A 51 6.76 16.07 2.25
C HIS A 51 7.14 14.97 3.25
N HIS A 52 7.20 13.72 2.76
CA HIS A 52 7.74 12.62 3.56
C HIS A 52 9.25 12.79 3.72
N ASN A 53 9.74 12.63 4.94
CA ASN A 53 11.17 12.60 5.21
C ASN A 53 11.81 11.44 4.42
N PRO A 54 12.78 11.71 3.50
CA PRO A 54 13.38 10.68 2.65
C PRO A 54 14.00 9.50 3.43
N GLU A 55 14.58 9.78 4.61
CA GLU A 55 15.11 8.73 5.47
C GLU A 55 14.03 7.83 6.05
N HIS A 56 12.90 8.41 6.45
CA HIS A 56 11.76 7.64 6.95
C HIS A 56 11.17 6.78 5.85
N THR A 57 10.96 7.35 4.66
CA THR A 57 10.49 6.61 3.48
C THR A 57 11.41 5.42 3.19
N LYS A 58 12.72 5.61 3.21
CA LYS A 58 13.68 4.54 3.00
C LYS A 58 13.57 3.43 4.06
N LYS A 59 13.39 3.80 5.33
CA LYS A 59 13.21 2.83 6.42
C LYS A 59 11.94 2.00 6.23
N ILE A 60 10.85 2.63 5.83
CA ILE A 60 9.57 1.96 5.54
C ILE A 60 9.71 1.00 4.35
N LEU A 61 10.33 1.45 3.25
CA LEU A 61 10.56 0.60 2.08
C LEU A 61 11.43 -0.63 2.42
N ASN A 62 12.44 -0.47 3.26
CA ASN A 62 13.25 -1.59 3.72
C ASN A 62 12.46 -2.59 4.58
N ARG A 63 11.49 -2.10 5.38
CA ARG A 63 10.59 -2.98 6.16
C ARG A 63 9.65 -3.73 5.23
N PHE A 64 9.09 -3.08 4.20
CA PHE A 64 8.30 -3.74 3.17
C PHE A 64 9.09 -4.83 2.45
N SER A 65 10.31 -4.54 2.00
CA SER A 65 11.16 -5.53 1.31
C SER A 65 11.40 -6.77 2.18
N ARG A 66 11.63 -6.59 3.48
CA ARG A 66 11.78 -7.71 4.42
C ARG A 66 10.49 -8.51 4.59
N ALA A 67 9.34 -7.84 4.72
CA ALA A 67 8.04 -8.51 4.83
C ALA A 67 7.70 -9.29 3.56
N ILE A 68 7.98 -8.72 2.39
CA ILE A 68 7.81 -9.39 1.09
C ILE A 68 8.67 -10.64 1.01
N GLY A 69 9.97 -10.53 1.33
CA GLY A 69 10.87 -11.69 1.32
C GLY A 69 10.44 -12.79 2.31
N HIS A 70 9.92 -12.41 3.48
CA HIS A 70 9.37 -13.37 4.43
C HIS A 70 8.09 -14.03 3.90
N MET A 71 7.19 -13.27 3.25
CA MET A 71 6.00 -13.84 2.60
C MET A 71 6.37 -14.81 1.47
N GLU A 72 7.38 -14.49 0.67
CA GLU A 72 7.90 -15.39 -0.37
C GLU A 72 8.46 -16.68 0.24
N HIS A 73 9.12 -16.59 1.39
CA HIS A 73 9.57 -17.77 2.12
C HIS A 73 8.39 -18.64 2.58
N VAL A 74 7.36 -18.03 3.18
CA VAL A 74 6.13 -18.75 3.59
C VAL A 74 5.46 -19.42 2.40
N LYS A 75 5.37 -18.74 1.25
CA LYS A 75 4.85 -19.32 0.01
C LYS A 75 5.63 -20.57 -0.38
N LYS A 76 6.96 -20.55 -0.33
CA LYS A 76 7.80 -21.70 -0.64
C LYS A 76 7.60 -22.86 0.36
N MET A 77 7.34 -22.55 1.63
CA MET A 77 7.01 -23.58 2.62
C MET A 77 5.74 -24.35 2.22
N VAL A 78 4.71 -23.62 1.75
CA VAL A 78 3.48 -24.25 1.26
C VAL A 78 3.76 -25.08 -0.01
N GLU A 79 4.53 -24.55 -0.95
CA GLU A 79 4.92 -25.29 -2.18
C GLU A 79 5.71 -26.56 -1.88
N ASN A 80 6.47 -26.59 -0.78
CA ASN A 80 7.28 -27.74 -0.35
C ASN A 80 6.55 -28.64 0.67
N GLU A 81 5.25 -28.46 0.86
CA GLU A 81 4.42 -29.28 1.75
C GLU A 81 4.92 -29.32 3.21
N VAL A 82 5.52 -28.21 3.68
CA VAL A 82 5.93 -28.06 5.09
C VAL A 82 4.70 -28.10 5.98
N ASP A 83 4.88 -28.62 7.21
CA ASP A 83 3.80 -28.74 8.18
C ASP A 83 3.03 -27.44 8.40
N CYS A 84 1.70 -27.53 8.41
CA CYS A 84 0.82 -26.37 8.50
C CYS A 84 1.05 -25.55 9.77
N SER A 85 1.47 -26.16 10.87
CA SER A 85 1.76 -25.47 12.13
C SER A 85 2.96 -24.54 11.96
N GLU A 86 4.01 -24.99 11.28
CA GLU A 86 5.18 -24.18 11.00
C GLU A 86 4.84 -23.03 10.03
N VAL A 87 4.08 -23.32 8.98
CA VAL A 87 3.61 -22.30 8.03
C VAL A 87 2.81 -21.22 8.75
N LEU A 88 1.88 -21.59 9.64
CA LEU A 88 1.06 -20.64 10.39
C LEU A 88 1.89 -19.76 11.35
N ILE A 89 2.93 -20.34 11.99
CA ILE A 89 3.84 -19.57 12.85
C ILE A 89 4.56 -18.49 12.01
N GLN A 90 5.09 -18.85 10.84
CA GLN A 90 5.76 -17.90 9.96
C GLN A 90 4.80 -16.85 9.41
N LEU A 91 3.58 -17.26 9.06
CA LEU A 91 2.53 -16.32 8.59
C LEU A 91 2.12 -15.33 9.68
N ALA A 92 2.05 -15.76 10.93
CA ALA A 92 1.81 -14.86 12.06
C ALA A 92 2.93 -13.82 12.23
N ALA A 93 4.18 -14.20 11.99
CA ALA A 93 5.31 -13.28 11.99
C ALA A 93 5.21 -12.25 10.85
N VAL A 94 4.81 -12.66 9.65
CA VAL A 94 4.55 -11.75 8.53
C VAL A 94 3.42 -10.78 8.86
N LYS A 95 2.30 -11.26 9.41
CA LYS A 95 1.18 -10.42 9.87
C LYS A 95 1.66 -9.35 10.85
N SER A 96 2.49 -9.74 11.83
CA SER A 96 3.07 -8.80 12.79
C SER A 96 3.97 -7.76 12.14
N ALA A 97 4.80 -8.15 11.16
CA ALA A 97 5.65 -7.24 10.40
C ALA A 97 4.82 -6.22 9.61
N VAL A 98 3.75 -6.64 8.95
CA VAL A 98 2.83 -5.76 8.20
C VAL A 98 2.12 -4.79 9.15
N ASN A 99 1.63 -5.25 10.29
CA ASN A 99 1.02 -4.40 11.31
C ASN A 99 2.00 -3.33 11.82
N ASN A 100 3.27 -3.68 12.02
CA ASN A 100 4.28 -2.72 12.47
C ASN A 100 4.57 -1.67 11.38
N ILE A 101 4.59 -2.05 10.10
CA ILE A 101 4.72 -1.10 9.00
C ILE A 101 3.55 -0.11 8.99
N GLY A 102 2.33 -0.61 9.13
CA GLY A 102 1.13 0.24 9.20
C GLY A 102 1.17 1.24 10.37
N ARG A 103 1.63 0.80 11.55
CA ARG A 103 1.78 1.69 12.72
C ARG A 103 2.81 2.78 12.49
N GLU A 104 3.93 2.48 11.84
CA GLU A 104 4.95 3.48 11.52
C GLU A 104 4.45 4.50 10.48
N LEU A 105 3.74 4.03 9.44
CA LEU A 105 3.09 4.91 8.47
C LEU A 105 2.06 5.83 9.13
N LEU A 106 1.23 5.27 10.00
CA LEU A 106 0.25 6.04 10.74
C LEU A 106 0.91 7.11 11.62
N LYS A 107 1.96 6.74 12.35
CA LYS A 107 2.68 7.66 13.22
C LYS A 107 3.24 8.84 12.44
N GLU A 108 3.81 8.60 11.27
CA GLU A 108 4.30 9.66 10.39
C GLU A 108 3.16 10.55 9.90
N HIS A 109 2.06 9.95 9.48
CA HIS A 109 0.89 10.67 9.00
C HIS A 109 0.29 11.58 10.08
N VAL A 110 0.14 11.06 11.30
CA VAL A 110 -0.31 11.86 12.46
C VAL A 110 0.63 13.03 12.72
N THR A 111 1.94 12.81 12.67
CA THR A 111 2.92 13.83 13.01
C THR A 111 2.99 14.96 11.97
N HIS A 112 2.87 14.65 10.70
CA HIS A 112 3.06 15.62 9.61
C HIS A 112 1.76 16.15 9.03
N CYS A 113 0.78 15.29 8.79
CA CYS A 113 -0.44 15.70 8.07
C CYS A 113 -1.53 16.23 9.00
N ILE A 114 -1.74 15.63 10.17
CA ILE A 114 -2.81 16.08 11.07
C ILE A 114 -2.49 17.41 11.71
N ILE A 115 -1.23 17.63 12.12
CA ILE A 115 -0.83 18.90 12.72
C ILE A 115 -1.02 20.03 11.71
N GLU A 116 -0.57 19.85 10.47
CA GLU A 116 -0.75 20.82 9.40
C GLU A 116 -2.22 21.01 9.01
N SER A 117 -3.02 19.94 8.96
CA SER A 117 -4.45 20.02 8.64
C SER A 117 -5.27 20.64 9.76
N ALA A 118 -4.92 20.40 11.01
CA ALA A 118 -5.57 21.02 12.16
C ALA A 118 -5.34 22.54 12.20
N ASP A 119 -4.14 22.99 11.86
CA ASP A 119 -3.83 24.42 11.76
C ASP A 119 -4.56 25.10 10.58
N ASN A 120 -4.82 24.36 9.51
CA ASN A 120 -5.52 24.84 8.32
C ASN A 120 -7.05 24.60 8.35
N GLY A 121 -7.58 23.89 9.36
CA GLY A 121 -8.99 23.58 9.49
C GLY A 121 -9.51 22.56 8.47
N ASP A 122 -8.65 21.69 7.95
CA ASP A 122 -9.00 20.65 6.97
C ASP A 122 -9.63 19.41 7.66
N GLU A 123 -10.93 19.51 7.94
CA GLU A 123 -11.71 18.41 8.53
C GLU A 123 -11.74 17.16 7.62
N GLN A 124 -11.67 17.34 6.29
CA GLN A 124 -11.74 16.25 5.34
C GLN A 124 -10.52 15.33 5.43
N ALA A 125 -9.32 15.88 5.64
CA ALA A 125 -8.10 15.08 5.82
C ALA A 125 -8.17 14.22 7.10
N ILE A 126 -8.77 14.75 8.16
CA ILE A 126 -8.99 14.03 9.42
C ILE A 126 -9.97 12.89 9.25
N ASP A 127 -11.08 13.09 8.52
CA ASP A 127 -12.07 12.05 8.25
C ASP A 127 -11.51 10.93 7.37
N MET A 128 -10.72 11.27 6.36
CA MET A 128 -10.03 10.28 5.53
C MET A 128 -9.07 9.41 6.34
N LEU A 129 -8.33 10.00 7.28
CA LEU A 129 -7.45 9.25 8.16
C LEU A 129 -8.23 8.33 9.09
N ASN A 130 -9.31 8.81 9.71
CA ASN A 130 -10.16 7.99 10.57
C ASN A 130 -10.71 6.79 9.80
N THR A 131 -11.16 6.98 8.57
CA THR A 131 -11.64 5.91 7.70
C THR A 131 -10.52 4.89 7.41
N ALA A 132 -9.31 5.34 7.09
CA ALA A 132 -8.17 4.47 6.83
C ALA A 132 -7.76 3.66 8.08
N LEU A 133 -7.80 4.29 9.25
CA LEU A 133 -7.57 3.65 10.54
C LEU A 133 -8.58 2.53 10.82
N ASP A 134 -9.86 2.82 10.65
CA ASP A 134 -10.92 1.85 10.88
C ASP A 134 -10.77 0.62 9.97
N GLN A 135 -10.34 0.83 8.73
CA GLN A 135 -10.07 -0.27 7.81
C GLN A 135 -8.81 -1.09 8.18
N PHE A 136 -7.77 -0.41 8.66
CA PHE A 136 -6.53 -1.08 9.03
C PHE A 136 -6.63 -1.85 10.35
N MET A 137 -7.44 -1.39 11.29
CA MET A 137 -7.60 -1.99 12.62
C MET A 137 -8.57 -3.17 12.67
N LYS A 138 -9.30 -3.46 11.58
CA LYS A 138 -10.17 -4.66 11.43
C LYS A 138 -9.35 -5.91 11.17
#